data_478fb9062d5c1a8a54b5a43dcc161e53
#
_entry.id   478fb9062d5c1a8a54b5a43dcc161e53
#
_cell.length_a   1.000
_cell.length_b   1.000
_cell.length_c   1.000
_cell.angle_alpha   90.00
_cell.angle_beta   90.00
_cell.angle_gamma   90.00
#
_symmetry.space_group_name_H-M   'P 1'
#
loop_
_entity.id
_entity.type
_entity.pdbx_description
1 polymer ?
#
loop_
_entity_poly.entity_id
_entity_poly.type
_entity_poly.pdbx_seq_one_letter_code
_entity_poly.pdbx_strand_id
1 'polypeptide(L)'
;MKRAWIFGAWFSVAVLAFAGERVTLWPEGKIPNFQPQQIAATTQEVKEPGFKPAERVMPYLDWYDPPVEKNGACMLLISGGGYQNCCDGVWIDRVAKKLLDLGFVCVSLTYRTPRPQGLPIYQSGWQDGQRAVRLVRSEAQKRGFDPEKIGAFGFSAGSHLTVLLATSALTPAYEAVDALDQLPCHVNWAIPIYTAYALTDGLTGPNTRDGDAIDVKLTDVFKFDAKTCPMVLFHGGTDVYSPNGSTQIYRQLRRMKIPAEIHLFADRPHGFMGDPSKGEQGTAYDNWLDRIAEYLRQMNFDGRLGEEVDLMARYPNDDARDGYRKEPVWPEGRIPDLQTNQCVPYLEWHMPKTRTTKAIQIIYSGGSYMGNSPDGFEVAPTRRFLNEKGMTVVTMKYRTPRPLGGLAKHTTAWQDLQRAVRVVRSQAAALGLDPDRIG
;
A
#
# COMPACT_ATOMS: atom_id res chain seq x y z
N MET A 1 57.38 21.53 3.10
CA MET A 1 56.54 20.69 3.94
C MET A 1 55.46 21.55 4.57
N LYS A 2 54.28 21.60 3.98
CA LYS A 2 53.09 22.26 4.56
C LYS A 2 51.96 21.22 4.50
N ARG A 3 51.53 20.70 5.65
CA ARG A 3 50.39 19.79 5.78
C ARG A 3 49.08 20.60 5.66
N ALA A 4 48.30 20.32 4.62
CA ALA A 4 46.93 20.82 4.50
C ALA A 4 46.00 19.95 5.37
N TRP A 5 45.28 20.58 6.27
CA TRP A 5 44.18 19.95 7.04
C TRP A 5 42.92 20.05 6.18
N ILE A 6 42.38 18.89 5.81
CA ILE A 6 41.06 18.79 5.18
C ILE A 6 40.03 18.76 6.31
N PHE A 7 39.29 19.86 6.46
CA PHE A 7 38.09 19.88 7.30
C PHE A 7 37.00 19.09 6.61
N GLY A 8 36.69 17.92 7.14
CA GLY A 8 35.51 17.18 6.79
C GLY A 8 34.25 17.93 7.29
N ALA A 9 33.48 18.46 6.38
CA ALA A 9 32.16 18.99 6.69
C ALA A 9 31.23 17.83 7.07
N TRP A 10 30.90 17.73 8.35
CA TRP A 10 29.80 16.91 8.83
C TRP A 10 28.51 17.57 8.35
N PHE A 11 27.86 16.99 7.35
CA PHE A 11 26.48 17.29 7.07
C PHE A 11 25.62 16.69 8.18
N SER A 12 25.31 17.50 9.20
CA SER A 12 24.21 17.21 10.11
C SER A 12 22.94 17.25 9.28
N VAL A 13 22.35 16.09 9.00
CA VAL A 13 20.97 16.01 8.53
C VAL A 13 20.14 16.57 9.69
N ALA A 14 19.72 17.81 9.57
CA ALA A 14 18.74 18.38 10.48
C ALA A 14 17.46 17.56 10.32
N VAL A 15 17.19 16.69 11.27
CA VAL A 15 15.84 16.17 11.49
C VAL A 15 15.01 17.43 11.78
N LEU A 16 14.20 17.83 10.83
CA LEU A 16 13.21 18.87 11.03
C LEU A 16 12.25 18.33 12.10
N ALA A 17 12.52 18.67 13.36
CA ALA A 17 11.56 18.52 14.43
C ALA A 17 10.38 19.46 14.08
N PHE A 18 9.37 18.92 13.41
CA PHE A 18 8.07 19.57 13.31
C PHE A 18 7.49 19.54 14.73
N ALA A 19 7.77 20.56 15.52
CA ALA A 19 7.18 20.72 16.85
C ALA A 19 5.70 21.07 16.67
N GLY A 20 4.87 20.03 16.54
CA GLY A 20 3.43 20.16 16.53
C GLY A 20 2.86 20.44 17.92
N GLU A 21 1.65 20.96 17.99
CA GLU A 21 0.92 21.12 19.24
C GLU A 21 0.58 19.74 19.82
N ARG A 22 1.03 19.46 21.06
CA ARG A 22 0.70 18.23 21.78
C ARG A 22 -0.59 18.38 22.57
N VAL A 23 -1.52 17.45 22.42
CA VAL A 23 -2.82 17.45 23.12
C VAL A 23 -3.05 16.07 23.74
N THR A 24 -3.33 16.03 25.06
CA THR A 24 -3.65 14.79 25.78
C THR A 24 -5.06 14.29 25.45
N LEU A 25 -5.25 12.98 25.42
CA LEU A 25 -6.53 12.35 25.02
C LEU A 25 -7.59 12.39 26.11
N TRP A 26 -7.20 12.18 27.36
CA TRP A 26 -8.14 11.94 28.45
C TRP A 26 -8.12 13.06 29.48
N PRO A 27 -9.25 13.35 30.13
CA PRO A 27 -9.24 14.17 31.35
C PRO A 27 -8.43 13.47 32.45
N GLU A 28 -7.82 14.23 33.32
CA GLU A 28 -7.07 13.73 34.46
C GLU A 28 -7.91 12.76 35.30
N GLY A 29 -7.31 11.62 35.64
CA GLY A 29 -7.93 10.55 36.44
C GLY A 29 -9.03 9.76 35.74
N LYS A 30 -9.31 9.99 34.45
CA LYS A 30 -10.41 9.32 33.72
C LYS A 30 -9.96 8.41 32.58
N ILE A 31 -8.73 7.90 32.65
CA ILE A 31 -8.24 6.94 31.64
C ILE A 31 -8.93 5.58 31.86
N PRO A 32 -9.66 5.04 30.88
CA PRO A 32 -10.31 3.71 31.01
C PRO A 32 -9.28 2.61 31.23
N ASN A 33 -9.56 1.66 32.13
CA ASN A 33 -8.67 0.54 32.44
C ASN A 33 -7.21 0.97 32.71
N PHE A 34 -7.03 2.08 33.40
CA PHE A 34 -5.70 2.59 33.73
C PHE A 34 -4.86 1.52 34.44
N GLN A 35 -3.62 1.35 34.01
CA GLN A 35 -2.65 0.44 34.63
C GLN A 35 -1.34 1.20 34.83
N PRO A 36 -0.81 1.27 36.07
CA PRO A 36 0.35 2.12 36.42
C PRO A 36 1.63 1.83 35.61
N GLN A 37 1.79 0.61 35.09
CA GLN A 37 2.94 0.23 34.25
C GLN A 37 2.83 0.73 32.82
N GLN A 38 1.67 1.22 32.39
CA GLN A 38 1.49 1.74 31.03
C GLN A 38 1.88 3.22 30.96
N ILE A 39 2.60 3.53 29.90
CA ILE A 39 3.02 4.88 29.55
C ILE A 39 2.66 5.17 28.08
N ALA A 40 2.58 6.43 27.74
CA ALA A 40 2.45 6.90 26.37
C ALA A 40 3.72 7.66 25.99
N ALA A 41 4.67 6.94 25.44
CA ALA A 41 5.94 7.48 24.97
C ALA A 41 6.43 6.70 23.76
N THR A 42 7.15 7.38 22.87
CA THR A 42 7.84 6.73 21.76
C THR A 42 9.13 6.04 22.25
N THR A 43 9.65 5.11 21.46
CA THR A 43 10.92 4.45 21.78
C THR A 43 12.10 5.41 21.84
N GLN A 44 12.02 6.54 21.14
CA GLN A 44 13.02 7.62 21.21
C GLN A 44 12.91 8.38 22.52
N GLU A 45 11.70 8.84 22.88
CA GLU A 45 11.48 9.56 24.14
C GLU A 45 11.95 8.76 25.37
N VAL A 46 11.70 7.42 25.36
CA VAL A 46 12.17 6.52 26.44
C VAL A 46 13.69 6.50 26.61
N LYS A 47 14.43 6.78 25.53
CA LYS A 47 15.92 6.80 25.54
C LYS A 47 16.50 8.18 25.89
N GLU A 48 15.67 9.22 25.99
CA GLU A 48 16.15 10.56 26.30
C GLU A 48 16.72 10.65 27.72
N PRO A 49 17.84 11.37 27.91
CA PRO A 49 18.38 11.60 29.23
C PRO A 49 17.35 12.29 30.13
N GLY A 50 17.08 11.69 31.30
CA GLY A 50 16.13 12.23 32.26
C GLY A 50 14.66 11.85 32.02
N PHE A 51 14.38 10.93 31.12
CA PHE A 51 13.04 10.40 30.91
C PHE A 51 12.41 9.90 32.22
N LYS A 52 11.17 10.35 32.49
CA LYS A 52 10.42 9.98 33.68
C LYS A 52 9.11 9.30 33.30
N PRO A 53 8.99 7.98 33.42
CA PRO A 53 7.77 7.26 33.05
C PRO A 53 6.50 7.79 33.72
N ALA A 54 6.59 8.22 34.99
CA ALA A 54 5.45 8.75 35.75
C ALA A 54 4.85 10.04 35.14
N GLU A 55 5.61 10.78 34.35
CA GLU A 55 5.16 11.98 33.64
C GLU A 55 4.56 11.66 32.26
N ARG A 56 4.56 10.41 31.84
CA ARG A 56 4.14 9.95 30.51
C ARG A 56 2.98 8.95 30.53
N VAL A 57 2.08 9.07 31.48
CA VAL A 57 0.93 8.16 31.62
C VAL A 57 -0.22 8.51 30.69
N MET A 58 -0.29 9.75 30.22
CA MET A 58 -1.38 10.27 29.38
C MET A 58 -1.08 10.07 27.91
N PRO A 59 -1.89 9.27 27.17
CA PRO A 59 -1.79 9.20 25.72
C PRO A 59 -2.12 10.55 25.08
N TYR A 60 -1.50 10.84 23.94
CA TYR A 60 -1.55 12.16 23.34
C TYR A 60 -1.54 12.12 21.81
N LEU A 61 -1.92 13.24 21.22
CA LEU A 61 -1.80 13.57 19.81
C LEU A 61 -0.75 14.65 19.61
N ASP A 62 0.14 14.47 18.64
CA ASP A 62 1.00 15.53 18.11
C ASP A 62 0.49 15.94 16.73
N TRP A 63 0.24 17.23 16.54
CA TRP A 63 -0.36 17.81 15.35
C TRP A 63 0.67 18.41 14.42
N TYR A 64 0.46 18.25 13.10
CA TYR A 64 1.33 18.76 12.05
C TYR A 64 0.48 19.43 10.97
N ASP A 65 0.73 20.72 10.75
CA ASP A 65 0.09 21.47 9.68
C ASP A 65 0.89 21.36 8.37
N PRO A 66 0.24 21.24 7.20
CA PRO A 66 0.94 21.20 5.92
C PRO A 66 1.62 22.53 5.61
N PRO A 67 2.82 22.50 4.96
CA PRO A 67 3.51 23.71 4.49
C PRO A 67 2.88 24.32 3.22
N VAL A 68 1.85 23.67 2.68
CA VAL A 68 1.08 24.07 1.50
C VAL A 68 -0.37 24.30 1.87
N GLU A 69 -1.19 24.74 0.93
CA GLU A 69 -2.64 24.91 1.15
C GLU A 69 -3.27 23.60 1.62
N LYS A 70 -4.11 23.70 2.66
CA LYS A 70 -4.85 22.56 3.22
C LYS A 70 -5.86 22.02 2.20
N ASN A 71 -5.85 20.70 1.99
CA ASN A 71 -6.80 20.04 1.11
C ASN A 71 -8.16 19.70 1.77
N GLY A 72 -8.35 20.13 3.02
CA GLY A 72 -9.57 19.90 3.78
C GLY A 72 -9.71 18.51 4.40
N ALA A 73 -8.64 17.71 4.44
CA ALA A 73 -8.64 16.36 5.03
C ALA A 73 -7.58 16.21 6.14
N CYS A 74 -7.80 15.27 7.05
CA CYS A 74 -6.88 14.93 8.13
C CYS A 74 -6.49 13.45 8.09
N MET A 75 -5.24 13.15 8.44
CA MET A 75 -4.73 11.77 8.55
C MET A 75 -4.22 11.49 9.96
N LEU A 76 -4.85 10.53 10.64
CA LEU A 76 -4.40 9.99 11.92
C LEU A 76 -3.32 8.93 11.66
N LEU A 77 -2.11 9.15 12.15
CA LEU A 77 -0.95 8.29 11.98
C LEU A 77 -0.72 7.46 13.24
N ILE A 78 -0.62 6.14 13.09
CA ILE A 78 -0.55 5.20 14.21
C ILE A 78 0.68 4.30 14.04
N SER A 79 1.64 4.44 14.94
CA SER A 79 2.88 3.68 14.90
C SER A 79 2.69 2.20 15.30
N GLY A 80 3.61 1.35 14.82
CA GLY A 80 3.72 -0.05 15.27
C GLY A 80 4.40 -0.19 16.64
N GLY A 81 4.89 -1.41 16.92
CA GLY A 81 5.62 -1.75 18.15
C GLY A 81 4.99 -2.89 18.93
N GLY A 82 4.13 -3.69 18.29
CA GLY A 82 3.54 -4.92 18.88
C GLY A 82 2.65 -4.64 20.09
N TYR A 83 2.17 -3.43 20.30
CA TYR A 83 1.53 -2.94 21.54
C TYR A 83 2.45 -2.99 22.77
N GLN A 84 3.75 -3.27 22.59
CA GLN A 84 4.75 -3.23 23.68
C GLN A 84 5.39 -1.86 23.83
N ASN A 85 5.47 -1.13 22.73
CA ASN A 85 5.96 0.25 22.65
C ASN A 85 5.29 0.98 21.48
N CYS A 86 5.44 2.29 21.41
CA CYS A 86 5.18 3.09 20.22
C CYS A 86 6.50 3.31 19.48
N CYS A 87 6.63 2.78 18.26
CA CYS A 87 7.82 2.99 17.44
C CYS A 87 8.00 4.46 17.10
N ASP A 88 9.23 4.86 16.87
CA ASP A 88 9.63 6.25 16.67
C ASP A 88 9.13 6.89 15.39
N GLY A 89 9.21 8.21 15.42
CA GLY A 89 8.79 9.12 14.41
C GLY A 89 9.42 8.95 13.04
N VAL A 90 10.58 8.30 12.88
CA VAL A 90 11.23 8.16 11.55
C VAL A 90 10.28 7.58 10.50
N TRP A 91 9.45 6.62 10.86
CA TRP A 91 8.44 6.02 9.99
C TRP A 91 7.24 6.94 9.81
N ILE A 92 6.77 7.52 10.91
CA ILE A 92 5.69 8.51 10.91
C ILE A 92 6.12 9.73 10.11
N ASP A 93 7.34 10.23 10.30
CA ASP A 93 7.86 11.43 9.64
C ASP A 93 7.90 11.31 8.11
N ARG A 94 8.29 10.16 7.56
CA ARG A 94 8.29 9.95 6.10
C ARG A 94 6.89 9.99 5.51
N VAL A 95 5.95 9.33 6.16
CA VAL A 95 4.54 9.31 5.72
C VAL A 95 3.92 10.69 5.94
N ALA A 96 4.13 11.28 7.11
CA ALA A 96 3.65 12.62 7.43
C ALA A 96 4.15 13.63 6.40
N LYS A 97 5.46 13.62 6.07
CA LYS A 97 6.01 14.51 5.06
C LYS A 97 5.29 14.37 3.72
N LYS A 98 5.09 13.16 3.22
CA LYS A 98 4.39 12.95 1.94
C LYS A 98 2.95 13.46 1.98
N LEU A 99 2.23 13.22 3.08
CA LEU A 99 0.85 13.65 3.24
C LEU A 99 0.74 15.18 3.44
N LEU A 100 1.66 15.77 4.20
CA LEU A 100 1.77 17.22 4.37
C LEU A 100 2.06 17.92 3.04
N ASP A 101 2.94 17.37 2.20
CA ASP A 101 3.21 17.88 0.85
C ASP A 101 1.97 17.79 -0.06
N LEU A 102 0.99 16.92 0.26
CA LEU A 102 -0.31 16.81 -0.42
C LEU A 102 -1.40 17.70 0.21
N GLY A 103 -1.09 18.45 1.25
CA GLY A 103 -2.01 19.38 1.92
C GLY A 103 -2.88 18.76 3.04
N PHE A 104 -2.63 17.51 3.45
CA PHE A 104 -3.31 16.93 4.61
C PHE A 104 -2.84 17.56 5.90
N VAL A 105 -3.77 17.83 6.83
CA VAL A 105 -3.43 17.96 8.24
C VAL A 105 -3.07 16.57 8.75
N CYS A 106 -1.91 16.41 9.39
CA CYS A 106 -1.50 15.14 9.98
C CYS A 106 -1.54 15.20 11.49
N VAL A 107 -1.84 14.08 12.12
CA VAL A 107 -1.82 13.95 13.57
C VAL A 107 -1.31 12.56 13.94
N SER A 108 -0.29 12.47 14.79
CA SER A 108 0.23 11.20 15.28
C SER A 108 -0.34 10.86 16.65
N LEU A 109 -0.69 9.59 16.83
CA LEU A 109 -1.19 9.04 18.08
C LEU A 109 -0.07 8.30 18.81
N THR A 110 0.26 8.74 20.01
CA THR A 110 1.05 7.97 20.97
C THR A 110 0.10 7.36 22.01
N TYR A 111 -0.20 6.07 21.82
CA TYR A 111 -1.13 5.31 22.66
C TYR A 111 -0.40 4.61 23.80
N ARG A 112 -1.14 4.16 24.82
CA ARG A 112 -0.60 3.50 26.01
C ARG A 112 0.03 2.15 25.70
N THR A 113 1.25 1.97 26.16
CA THR A 113 2.05 0.73 26.11
C THR A 113 2.77 0.51 27.47
N PRO A 114 3.19 -0.69 27.81
CA PRO A 114 3.06 -1.98 27.10
C PRO A 114 1.62 -2.52 27.12
N ARG A 115 1.42 -3.70 26.53
CA ARG A 115 0.14 -4.44 26.51
C ARG A 115 -0.51 -4.45 27.88
N PRO A 116 -1.84 -4.27 27.97
CA PRO A 116 -2.52 -4.33 29.26
C PRO A 116 -2.50 -5.77 29.82
N GLN A 117 -2.41 -5.89 31.14
CA GLN A 117 -2.52 -7.16 31.82
C GLN A 117 -4.00 -7.53 32.02
N GLY A 118 -4.34 -8.79 31.82
CA GLY A 118 -5.70 -9.30 32.02
C GLY A 118 -6.75 -8.83 30.99
N LEU A 119 -6.32 -8.15 29.93
CA LEU A 119 -7.16 -7.66 28.85
C LEU A 119 -6.57 -8.07 27.49
N PRO A 120 -7.37 -8.03 26.41
CA PRO A 120 -6.82 -8.21 25.05
C PRO A 120 -5.66 -7.27 24.78
N ILE A 121 -4.64 -7.74 24.04
CA ILE A 121 -3.37 -7.01 23.80
C ILE A 121 -3.57 -5.62 23.21
N TYR A 122 -4.65 -5.42 22.47
CA TYR A 122 -5.00 -4.20 21.77
C TYR A 122 -5.92 -3.25 22.57
N GLN A 123 -6.43 -3.68 23.73
CA GLN A 123 -7.54 -2.99 24.41
C GLN A 123 -7.22 -1.53 24.75
N SER A 124 -6.09 -1.26 25.38
CA SER A 124 -5.70 0.13 25.72
C SER A 124 -5.46 0.98 24.47
N GLY A 125 -4.79 0.44 23.46
CA GLY A 125 -4.60 1.11 22.17
C GLY A 125 -5.93 1.40 21.48
N TRP A 126 -6.91 0.49 21.55
CA TRP A 126 -8.23 0.68 20.92
C TRP A 126 -9.04 1.76 21.63
N GLN A 127 -9.00 1.80 22.97
CA GLN A 127 -9.60 2.88 23.75
C GLN A 127 -9.01 4.25 23.37
N ASP A 128 -7.68 4.33 23.35
CA ASP A 128 -6.96 5.56 22.98
C ASP A 128 -7.23 5.95 21.52
N GLY A 129 -7.29 4.97 20.61
CA GLY A 129 -7.60 5.18 19.20
C GLY A 129 -9.00 5.74 18.95
N GLN A 130 -10.04 5.16 19.58
CA GLN A 130 -11.40 5.70 19.47
C GLN A 130 -11.50 7.11 20.04
N ARG A 131 -10.86 7.36 21.18
CA ARG A 131 -10.80 8.70 21.78
C ARG A 131 -10.06 9.68 20.89
N ALA A 132 -8.95 9.26 20.29
CA ALA A 132 -8.18 10.06 19.33
C ALA A 132 -9.02 10.52 18.14
N VAL A 133 -9.78 9.60 17.51
CA VAL A 133 -10.65 9.97 16.37
C VAL A 133 -11.71 11.00 16.78
N ARG A 134 -12.31 10.87 17.97
CA ARG A 134 -13.27 11.84 18.50
C ARG A 134 -12.63 13.21 18.73
N LEU A 135 -11.44 13.24 19.32
CA LEU A 135 -10.68 14.49 19.55
C LEU A 135 -10.28 15.13 18.22
N VAL A 136 -9.78 14.34 17.25
CA VAL A 136 -9.48 14.85 15.90
C VAL A 136 -10.72 15.46 15.26
N ARG A 137 -11.87 14.78 15.34
CA ARG A 137 -13.13 15.30 14.79
C ARG A 137 -13.60 16.58 15.45
N SER A 138 -13.43 16.73 16.77
CA SER A 138 -13.81 17.95 17.50
C SER A 138 -12.93 19.16 17.13
N GLU A 139 -11.68 18.95 16.74
CA GLU A 139 -10.73 19.99 16.37
C GLU A 139 -10.83 20.40 14.87
N ALA A 140 -11.66 19.70 14.07
CA ALA A 140 -11.70 19.84 12.62
C ALA A 140 -11.89 21.28 12.14
N GLN A 141 -12.89 21.98 12.66
CA GLN A 141 -13.16 23.36 12.30
C GLN A 141 -12.00 24.30 12.66
N LYS A 142 -11.46 24.18 13.87
CA LYS A 142 -10.31 24.98 14.34
C LYS A 142 -9.07 24.79 13.48
N ARG A 143 -8.87 23.55 12.97
CA ARG A 143 -7.68 23.17 12.20
C ARG A 143 -7.88 23.21 10.69
N GLY A 144 -9.06 23.62 10.22
CA GLY A 144 -9.34 23.86 8.80
C GLY A 144 -9.45 22.60 7.95
N PHE A 145 -10.08 21.53 8.48
CA PHE A 145 -10.45 20.35 7.70
C PHE A 145 -11.91 19.92 7.98
N ASP A 146 -12.44 19.06 7.11
CA ASP A 146 -13.79 18.52 7.22
C ASP A 146 -13.83 17.37 8.23
N PRO A 147 -14.71 17.40 9.26
CA PRO A 147 -14.86 16.31 10.23
C PRO A 147 -15.28 14.97 9.60
N GLU A 148 -15.81 14.97 8.37
CA GLU A 148 -16.12 13.77 7.58
C GLU A 148 -14.99 13.39 6.60
N LYS A 149 -13.81 14.02 6.72
CA LYS A 149 -12.62 13.70 5.94
C LYS A 149 -11.43 13.36 6.86
N ILE A 150 -11.59 12.31 7.67
CA ILE A 150 -10.56 11.80 8.57
C ILE A 150 -10.15 10.40 8.13
N GLY A 151 -8.90 10.24 7.72
CA GLY A 151 -8.28 8.95 7.43
C GLY A 151 -7.46 8.41 8.59
N ALA A 152 -7.23 7.11 8.62
CA ALA A 152 -6.28 6.49 9.53
C ALA A 152 -5.20 5.72 8.75
N PHE A 153 -3.97 5.87 9.19
CA PHE A 153 -2.80 5.21 8.63
C PHE A 153 -2.04 4.49 9.74
N GLY A 154 -1.67 3.24 9.54
CA GLY A 154 -0.95 2.53 10.59
C GLY A 154 -0.05 1.40 10.12
N PHE A 155 0.95 1.10 10.96
CA PHE A 155 1.97 0.08 10.72
C PHE A 155 1.89 -1.05 11.72
N SER A 156 2.01 -2.33 11.29
CA SER A 156 2.13 -3.47 12.21
C SER A 156 0.99 -3.53 13.24
N ALA A 157 1.27 -3.43 14.52
CA ALA A 157 0.26 -3.28 15.57
C ALA A 157 -0.61 -2.02 15.39
N GLY A 158 -0.02 -0.91 14.93
CA GLY A 158 -0.75 0.30 14.55
C GLY A 158 -1.68 0.08 13.36
N SER A 159 -1.28 -0.79 12.42
CA SER A 159 -2.16 -1.22 11.33
C SER A 159 -3.34 -2.05 11.85
N HIS A 160 -3.13 -2.95 12.81
CA HIS A 160 -4.21 -3.66 13.48
C HIS A 160 -5.19 -2.67 14.15
N LEU A 161 -4.67 -1.66 14.84
CA LEU A 161 -5.50 -0.61 15.44
C LEU A 161 -6.24 0.21 14.37
N THR A 162 -5.58 0.52 13.25
CA THR A 162 -6.20 1.18 12.09
C THR A 162 -7.38 0.38 11.55
N VAL A 163 -7.23 -0.95 11.40
CA VAL A 163 -8.34 -1.83 10.96
C VAL A 163 -9.46 -1.86 11.99
N LEU A 164 -9.16 -1.90 13.30
CA LEU A 164 -10.18 -1.80 14.35
C LEU A 164 -11.00 -0.51 14.23
N LEU A 165 -10.34 0.65 14.08
CA LEU A 165 -11.01 1.94 13.91
C LEU A 165 -11.85 2.02 12.64
N ALA A 166 -11.39 1.32 11.58
CA ALA A 166 -12.04 1.32 10.29
C ALA A 166 -13.19 0.32 10.14
N THR A 167 -13.27 -0.70 11.01
CA THR A 167 -14.26 -1.80 10.87
C THR A 167 -15.17 -2.00 12.07
N SER A 168 -14.82 -1.42 13.23
CA SER A 168 -15.47 -1.72 14.52
C SER A 168 -15.86 -0.44 15.28
N ALA A 169 -16.16 0.63 14.54
CA ALA A 169 -16.47 1.94 15.14
C ALA A 169 -17.78 1.97 15.94
N LEU A 170 -18.71 1.07 15.64
CA LEU A 170 -19.98 0.95 16.38
C LEU A 170 -19.86 0.07 17.64
N THR A 171 -18.69 -0.54 17.86
CA THR A 171 -18.40 -1.30 19.08
C THR A 171 -17.60 -0.42 20.03
N PRO A 172 -18.16 0.04 21.17
CA PRO A 172 -17.45 0.87 22.11
C PRO A 172 -16.26 0.14 22.75
N ALA A 173 -15.07 0.74 22.71
CA ALA A 173 -13.89 0.21 23.40
C ALA A 173 -13.89 0.53 24.90
N TYR A 174 -14.71 1.51 25.32
CA TYR A 174 -14.84 1.99 26.69
C TYR A 174 -16.21 2.67 26.91
N GLU A 175 -16.62 2.85 28.15
CA GLU A 175 -17.79 3.62 28.52
C GLU A 175 -17.51 5.12 28.40
N ALA A 176 -18.51 5.91 27.97
CA ALA A 176 -18.35 7.36 27.77
C ALA A 176 -17.86 8.07 29.04
N VAL A 177 -16.87 8.92 28.92
CA VAL A 177 -16.19 9.62 30.01
C VAL A 177 -16.66 11.08 30.11
N ASP A 178 -16.92 11.69 28.98
CA ASP A 178 -17.36 13.10 28.87
C ASP A 178 -18.13 13.36 27.55
N ALA A 179 -18.44 14.64 27.28
CA ALA A 179 -19.21 15.04 26.11
C ALA A 179 -18.50 14.74 24.78
N LEU A 180 -17.17 14.66 24.75
CA LEU A 180 -16.41 14.31 23.54
C LEU A 180 -16.77 12.91 23.04
N ASP A 181 -17.15 12.00 23.93
CA ASP A 181 -17.49 10.62 23.58
C ASP A 181 -18.86 10.47 22.90
N GLN A 182 -19.63 11.53 22.80
CA GLN A 182 -20.84 11.57 21.96
C GLN A 182 -20.52 11.73 20.47
N LEU A 183 -19.30 12.18 20.12
CA LEU A 183 -18.88 12.27 18.74
C LEU A 183 -18.60 10.89 18.12
N PRO A 184 -18.85 10.72 16.82
CA PRO A 184 -18.51 9.48 16.12
C PRO A 184 -17.00 9.20 16.16
N CYS A 185 -16.62 7.92 16.34
CA CYS A 185 -15.22 7.48 16.34
C CYS A 185 -14.82 6.70 15.08
N HIS A 186 -15.65 6.70 14.03
CA HIS A 186 -15.29 6.09 12.76
C HIS A 186 -14.31 6.96 11.97
N VAL A 187 -13.48 6.32 11.17
CA VAL A 187 -12.66 6.98 10.15
C VAL A 187 -13.32 6.83 8.78
N ASN A 188 -13.01 7.71 7.84
CA ASN A 188 -13.65 7.77 6.53
C ASN A 188 -12.89 6.94 5.46
N TRP A 189 -11.61 6.66 5.68
CA TRP A 189 -10.78 5.71 4.95
C TRP A 189 -9.64 5.21 5.80
N ALA A 190 -9.00 4.11 5.38
CA ALA A 190 -7.88 3.55 6.13
C ALA A 190 -6.77 3.02 5.21
N ILE A 191 -5.54 3.10 5.69
CA ILE A 191 -4.32 2.66 5.01
C ILE A 191 -3.53 1.73 5.95
N PRO A 192 -3.94 0.46 6.05
CA PRO A 192 -3.26 -0.53 6.87
C PRO A 192 -2.01 -1.07 6.16
N ILE A 193 -0.85 -0.98 6.83
CA ILE A 193 0.43 -1.45 6.31
C ILE A 193 0.91 -2.65 7.14
N TYR A 194 1.17 -3.78 6.48
CA TYR A 194 1.58 -5.06 7.07
C TYR A 194 0.88 -5.36 8.40
N THR A 195 -0.45 -5.55 8.32
CA THR A 195 -1.31 -5.73 9.49
C THR A 195 -0.91 -6.96 10.32
N ALA A 196 -0.44 -6.71 11.55
CA ALA A 196 -0.19 -7.76 12.52
C ALA A 196 -1.49 -8.25 13.17
N TYR A 197 -1.48 -9.42 13.79
CA TYR A 197 -2.59 -9.96 14.62
C TYR A 197 -3.96 -10.02 13.92
N ALA A 198 -3.98 -10.05 12.59
CA ALA A 198 -5.21 -10.09 11.82
C ALA A 198 -5.87 -11.48 11.77
N LEU A 199 -5.11 -12.53 12.02
CA LEU A 199 -5.58 -13.91 11.98
C LEU A 199 -5.79 -14.48 13.40
N THR A 200 -6.60 -15.51 13.51
CA THR A 200 -6.98 -16.10 14.79
C THR A 200 -5.81 -16.71 15.57
N ASP A 201 -4.73 -17.09 14.88
CA ASP A 201 -3.49 -17.62 15.46
C ASP A 201 -2.49 -16.53 15.88
N GLY A 202 -2.68 -15.28 15.45
CA GLY A 202 -1.74 -14.17 15.61
C GLY A 202 -2.10 -13.13 16.67
N LEU A 203 -3.14 -13.33 17.47
CA LEU A 203 -3.58 -12.35 18.47
C LEU A 203 -2.62 -12.21 19.66
N THR A 204 -1.88 -13.23 19.99
CA THR A 204 -0.97 -13.27 21.14
C THR A 204 0.51 -13.22 20.76
N GLY A 205 0.82 -13.41 19.48
CA GLY A 205 2.19 -13.44 18.96
C GLY A 205 2.26 -13.16 17.46
N PRO A 206 3.43 -13.27 16.86
CA PRO A 206 3.56 -13.18 15.41
C PRO A 206 2.85 -14.38 14.76
N ASN A 207 2.20 -14.13 13.62
CA ASN A 207 1.74 -15.20 12.76
C ASN A 207 2.97 -15.97 12.29
N THR A 208 2.84 -17.27 12.31
CA THR A 208 3.86 -18.19 11.81
C THR A 208 3.45 -18.67 10.41
N ARG A 209 4.12 -19.68 9.90
CA ARG A 209 3.73 -20.35 8.65
C ARG A 209 2.29 -20.88 8.65
N ASP A 210 1.75 -21.13 9.83
CA ASP A 210 0.37 -21.60 9.99
C ASP A 210 -0.65 -20.55 9.54
N GLY A 211 -0.30 -19.25 9.58
CA GLY A 211 -1.13 -18.16 9.06
C GLY A 211 -1.46 -18.28 7.57
N ASP A 212 -0.68 -19.04 6.80
CA ASP A 212 -0.95 -19.34 5.40
C ASP A 212 -1.82 -20.59 5.19
N ALA A 213 -2.13 -21.34 6.24
CA ALA A 213 -2.99 -22.49 6.14
C ALA A 213 -4.42 -22.06 5.72
N ILE A 214 -5.06 -22.89 4.89
CA ILE A 214 -6.34 -22.55 4.25
C ILE A 214 -7.50 -22.39 5.25
N ASP A 215 -7.40 -22.98 6.42
CA ASP A 215 -8.40 -22.96 7.49
C ASP A 215 -8.18 -21.82 8.50
N VAL A 216 -7.04 -21.14 8.48
CA VAL A 216 -6.79 -19.98 9.35
C VAL A 216 -7.69 -18.82 8.95
N LYS A 217 -8.45 -18.32 9.91
CA LYS A 217 -9.50 -17.32 9.69
C LYS A 217 -9.04 -15.94 10.16
N LEU A 218 -9.68 -14.92 9.58
CA LEU A 218 -9.62 -13.57 10.10
C LEU A 218 -10.14 -13.55 11.54
N THR A 219 -9.48 -12.77 12.40
CA THR A 219 -9.92 -12.58 13.78
C THR A 219 -11.33 -11.98 13.84
N ASP A 220 -12.10 -12.36 14.84
CA ASP A 220 -13.47 -11.85 15.06
C ASP A 220 -13.52 -10.49 15.76
N VAL A 221 -12.37 -9.92 16.11
CA VAL A 221 -12.29 -8.56 16.69
C VAL A 221 -12.65 -7.49 15.67
N PHE A 222 -12.44 -7.73 14.39
CA PHE A 222 -12.86 -6.85 13.29
C PHE A 222 -14.34 -7.10 12.97
N LYS A 223 -15.23 -6.20 13.39
CA LYS A 223 -16.69 -6.41 13.32
C LYS A 223 -17.29 -6.15 11.94
N PHE A 224 -16.59 -5.39 11.08
CA PHE A 224 -17.10 -4.98 9.78
C PHE A 224 -18.52 -4.44 9.83
N ASP A 225 -18.71 -3.43 10.67
CA ASP A 225 -19.99 -2.79 10.93
C ASP A 225 -20.42 -1.82 9.79
N ALA A 226 -21.57 -1.17 9.96
CA ALA A 226 -22.12 -0.25 8.97
C ALA A 226 -21.28 1.03 8.75
N LYS A 227 -20.27 1.28 9.59
CA LYS A 227 -19.30 2.38 9.45
C LYS A 227 -17.95 1.92 8.88
N THR A 228 -17.84 0.66 8.43
CA THR A 228 -16.65 0.17 7.76
C THR A 228 -16.35 0.99 6.52
N CYS A 229 -15.13 1.49 6.41
CA CYS A 229 -14.72 2.45 5.39
C CYS A 229 -13.85 1.84 4.27
N PRO A 230 -13.65 2.55 3.13
CA PRO A 230 -12.70 2.15 2.09
C PRO A 230 -11.27 2.00 2.62
N MET A 231 -10.51 1.04 2.03
CA MET A 231 -9.13 0.78 2.45
C MET A 231 -8.20 0.50 1.28
N VAL A 232 -6.95 0.92 1.42
CA VAL A 232 -5.82 0.40 0.63
C VAL A 232 -4.82 -0.29 1.56
N LEU A 233 -4.57 -1.58 1.30
CA LEU A 233 -3.75 -2.44 2.13
C LEU A 233 -2.41 -2.73 1.45
N PHE A 234 -1.33 -2.75 2.24
CA PHE A 234 0.01 -3.13 1.76
C PHE A 234 0.59 -4.22 2.67
N HIS A 235 1.16 -5.28 2.07
CA HIS A 235 1.76 -6.36 2.85
C HIS A 235 2.94 -7.00 2.12
N GLY A 236 3.92 -7.50 2.88
CA GLY A 236 5.07 -8.22 2.35
C GLY A 236 4.81 -9.73 2.30
N GLY A 237 5.20 -10.39 1.21
CA GLY A 237 5.00 -11.83 1.02
C GLY A 237 5.88 -12.72 1.90
N THR A 238 6.97 -12.16 2.48
CA THR A 238 7.87 -12.88 3.41
C THR A 238 7.75 -12.36 4.84
N ASP A 239 6.66 -11.63 5.14
CA ASP A 239 6.37 -11.10 6.46
C ASP A 239 6.14 -12.24 7.47
N VAL A 240 6.58 -12.04 8.71
CA VAL A 240 6.32 -12.98 9.82
C VAL A 240 4.84 -13.02 10.22
N TYR A 241 4.11 -11.94 9.93
CA TYR A 241 2.64 -11.93 9.97
C TYR A 241 2.14 -12.24 8.56
N SER A 242 1.44 -13.36 8.39
CA SER A 242 1.00 -13.80 7.08
C SER A 242 0.20 -12.74 6.32
N PRO A 243 0.52 -12.45 5.03
CA PRO A 243 -0.26 -11.56 4.18
C PRO A 243 -1.71 -12.03 3.98
N ASN A 244 -2.03 -13.29 4.34
CA ASN A 244 -3.38 -13.83 4.34
C ASN A 244 -4.33 -12.97 5.20
N GLY A 245 -3.85 -12.39 6.31
CA GLY A 245 -4.63 -11.45 7.12
C GLY A 245 -5.15 -10.27 6.30
N SER A 246 -4.27 -9.56 5.60
CA SER A 246 -4.66 -8.45 4.71
C SER A 246 -5.53 -8.91 3.55
N THR A 247 -5.27 -10.08 2.99
CA THR A 247 -6.08 -10.66 1.90
C THR A 247 -7.51 -10.95 2.35
N GLN A 248 -7.69 -11.49 3.55
CA GLN A 248 -9.02 -11.76 4.10
C GLN A 248 -9.78 -10.47 4.43
N ILE A 249 -9.10 -9.42 4.95
CA ILE A 249 -9.70 -8.10 5.13
C ILE A 249 -10.19 -7.56 3.77
N TYR A 250 -9.33 -7.56 2.75
CA TYR A 250 -9.70 -7.15 1.38
C TYR A 250 -10.92 -7.92 0.86
N ARG A 251 -10.93 -9.25 0.98
CA ARG A 251 -12.07 -10.08 0.55
C ARG A 251 -13.36 -9.74 1.27
N GLN A 252 -13.29 -9.43 2.57
CA GLN A 252 -14.46 -9.04 3.35
C GLN A 252 -15.02 -7.68 2.89
N LEU A 253 -14.16 -6.69 2.66
CA LEU A 253 -14.56 -5.39 2.10
C LEU A 253 -15.24 -5.56 0.74
N ARG A 254 -14.68 -6.40 -0.14
CA ARG A 254 -15.27 -6.70 -1.46
C ARG A 254 -16.66 -7.35 -1.36
N ARG A 255 -16.87 -8.25 -0.40
CA ARG A 255 -18.19 -8.84 -0.13
C ARG A 255 -19.22 -7.79 0.30
N MET A 256 -18.80 -6.80 1.07
CA MET A 256 -19.62 -5.67 1.51
C MET A 256 -19.80 -4.58 0.44
N LYS A 257 -19.19 -4.74 -0.74
CA LYS A 257 -19.14 -3.75 -1.83
C LYS A 257 -18.48 -2.42 -1.42
N ILE A 258 -17.59 -2.47 -0.44
CA ILE A 258 -16.78 -1.33 -0.01
C ILE A 258 -15.55 -1.25 -0.93
N PRO A 259 -15.20 -0.06 -1.45
CA PRO A 259 -13.99 0.12 -2.24
C PRO A 259 -12.74 -0.34 -1.48
N ALA A 260 -11.95 -1.19 -2.11
CA ALA A 260 -10.74 -1.70 -1.50
C ALA A 260 -9.67 -2.00 -2.54
N GLU A 261 -8.44 -1.72 -2.18
CA GLU A 261 -7.23 -2.02 -2.96
C GLU A 261 -6.24 -2.77 -2.09
N ILE A 262 -5.43 -3.68 -2.67
CA ILE A 262 -4.40 -4.42 -1.95
C ILE A 262 -3.14 -4.56 -2.80
N HIS A 263 -1.98 -4.33 -2.17
CA HIS A 263 -0.66 -4.54 -2.74
C HIS A 263 0.11 -5.56 -1.92
N LEU A 264 0.46 -6.68 -2.58
CA LEU A 264 1.28 -7.74 -2.00
C LEU A 264 2.65 -7.75 -2.69
N PHE A 265 3.71 -7.56 -1.92
CA PHE A 265 5.08 -7.55 -2.42
C PHE A 265 5.71 -8.93 -2.22
N ALA A 266 6.11 -9.60 -3.29
CA ALA A 266 6.53 -11.00 -3.28
C ALA A 266 7.64 -11.33 -2.27
N ASP A 267 8.61 -10.43 -2.07
CA ASP A 267 9.86 -10.67 -1.35
C ASP A 267 10.09 -9.73 -0.14
N ARG A 268 9.04 -9.04 0.34
CA ARG A 268 9.20 -8.06 1.42
C ARG A 268 8.91 -8.65 2.79
N PRO A 269 9.81 -8.45 3.77
CA PRO A 269 9.60 -8.85 5.15
C PRO A 269 8.73 -7.84 5.92
N HIS A 270 8.46 -8.14 7.19
CA HIS A 270 7.86 -7.17 8.11
C HIS A 270 8.71 -5.90 8.22
N GLY A 271 8.08 -4.73 8.21
CA GLY A 271 8.81 -3.46 8.24
C GLY A 271 9.49 -3.08 6.90
N PHE A 272 9.00 -3.56 5.78
CA PHE A 272 9.59 -3.40 4.44
C PHE A 272 9.78 -1.96 3.95
N MET A 273 9.38 -0.99 4.71
CA MET A 273 9.44 0.43 4.31
C MET A 273 10.86 1.00 4.25
N GLY A 274 11.85 0.17 4.52
CA GLY A 274 13.26 0.54 4.55
C GLY A 274 13.64 1.34 5.80
N ASP A 275 14.81 1.11 6.33
CA ASP A 275 15.37 1.87 7.45
C ASP A 275 16.42 2.87 6.90
N PRO A 276 16.13 4.18 6.89
CA PRO A 276 17.07 5.18 6.40
C PRO A 276 18.43 5.13 7.13
N SER A 277 18.43 4.73 8.41
CA SER A 277 19.65 4.60 9.20
C SER A 277 20.56 3.46 8.72
N LYS A 278 20.01 2.50 7.96
CA LYS A 278 20.72 1.39 7.34
C LYS A 278 21.08 1.64 5.88
N GLY A 279 20.88 2.85 5.37
CA GLY A 279 21.13 3.19 3.96
C GLY A 279 20.11 2.63 2.96
N GLU A 280 18.95 2.20 3.43
CA GLU A 280 17.86 1.65 2.61
C GLU A 280 17.01 2.75 1.95
N GLN A 281 17.60 3.90 1.63
CA GLN A 281 16.94 5.01 0.96
C GLN A 281 16.99 4.86 -0.56
N GLY A 282 15.90 5.23 -1.24
CA GLY A 282 15.88 5.39 -2.70
C GLY A 282 15.88 4.09 -3.49
N THR A 283 15.49 2.99 -2.88
CA THR A 283 15.26 1.72 -3.57
C THR A 283 13.81 1.66 -4.11
N ALA A 284 13.45 0.61 -4.85
CA ALA A 284 12.08 0.31 -5.27
C ALA A 284 11.03 0.27 -4.12
N TYR A 285 11.48 0.49 -2.89
CA TYR A 285 10.67 0.62 -1.68
C TYR A 285 9.84 1.91 -1.60
N ASP A 286 10.16 2.96 -2.36
CA ASP A 286 9.51 4.27 -2.21
C ASP A 286 8.22 4.40 -3.04
N ASN A 287 8.01 3.53 -4.02
CA ASN A 287 6.84 3.57 -4.90
C ASN A 287 5.49 3.36 -4.18
N TRP A 288 5.49 2.72 -3.00
CA TRP A 288 4.26 2.50 -2.23
C TRP A 288 3.65 3.81 -1.71
N LEU A 289 4.47 4.81 -1.38
CA LEU A 289 4.00 6.15 -0.99
C LEU A 289 3.32 6.88 -2.15
N ASP A 290 3.88 6.74 -3.37
CA ASP A 290 3.26 7.31 -4.57
C ASP A 290 1.93 6.62 -4.87
N ARG A 291 1.85 5.31 -4.66
CA ARG A 291 0.59 4.57 -4.82
C ARG A 291 -0.48 4.99 -3.80
N ILE A 292 -0.08 5.31 -2.58
CA ILE A 292 -1.00 5.90 -1.58
C ILE A 292 -1.52 7.25 -2.07
N ALA A 293 -0.65 8.13 -2.58
CA ALA A 293 -1.05 9.42 -3.11
C ALA A 293 -2.03 9.28 -4.29
N GLU A 294 -1.80 8.33 -5.18
CA GLU A 294 -2.72 8.00 -6.29
C GLU A 294 -4.07 7.50 -5.77
N TYR A 295 -4.08 6.58 -4.80
CA TYR A 295 -5.32 6.06 -4.20
C TYR A 295 -6.13 7.19 -3.55
N LEU A 296 -5.49 8.04 -2.75
CA LEU A 296 -6.16 9.17 -2.10
C LEU A 296 -6.80 10.12 -3.11
N ARG A 297 -6.14 10.37 -4.24
CA ARG A 297 -6.65 11.17 -5.34
C ARG A 297 -7.82 10.48 -6.07
N GLN A 298 -7.67 9.21 -6.45
CA GLN A 298 -8.70 8.44 -7.13
C GLN A 298 -10.00 8.36 -6.32
N MET A 299 -9.88 8.28 -4.99
CA MET A 299 -11.01 8.21 -4.06
C MET A 299 -11.52 9.58 -3.62
N ASN A 300 -10.93 10.66 -4.13
CA ASN A 300 -11.23 12.04 -3.75
C ASN A 300 -11.05 12.34 -2.25
N PHE A 301 -10.15 11.66 -1.60
CA PHE A 301 -9.86 11.93 -0.20
C PHE A 301 -8.92 13.14 -0.02
N ASP A 302 -8.18 13.54 -1.07
CA ASP A 302 -7.32 14.72 -1.09
C ASP A 302 -8.00 16.00 -1.64
N GLY A 303 -9.32 15.94 -1.93
CA GLY A 303 -10.09 17.09 -2.39
C GLY A 303 -9.79 17.58 -3.82
N ARG A 304 -8.97 16.86 -4.58
CA ARG A 304 -8.51 17.25 -5.92
C ARG A 304 -9.23 16.52 -7.07
N LEU A 305 -10.53 16.23 -6.91
CA LEU A 305 -11.36 15.74 -8.02
C LEU A 305 -11.44 16.80 -9.12
N GLY A 306 -10.87 16.47 -10.27
CA GLY A 306 -10.88 17.31 -11.47
C GLY A 306 -9.52 17.46 -12.14
N GLU A 307 -8.42 17.17 -11.46
CA GLU A 307 -7.13 16.91 -12.11
C GLU A 307 -7.11 15.45 -12.60
N GLU A 308 -7.86 15.18 -13.65
CA GLU A 308 -7.78 13.92 -14.39
C GLU A 308 -6.33 13.77 -14.84
N VAL A 309 -5.58 12.87 -14.22
CA VAL A 309 -4.32 12.43 -14.80
C VAL A 309 -4.69 11.64 -16.03
N ASP A 310 -4.77 12.32 -17.15
CA ASP A 310 -4.97 11.67 -18.43
C ASP A 310 -3.75 10.78 -18.71
N LEU A 311 -3.87 9.52 -18.28
CA LEU A 311 -2.87 8.50 -18.57
C LEU A 311 -2.66 8.34 -20.07
N MET A 312 -3.67 8.68 -20.87
CA MET A 312 -3.58 8.68 -22.34
C MET A 312 -2.83 9.90 -22.85
N ALA A 313 -2.90 11.07 -22.18
CA ALA A 313 -2.07 12.24 -22.51
C ALA A 313 -0.61 12.02 -22.13
N ARG A 314 -0.35 11.29 -21.04
CA ARG A 314 1.03 10.91 -20.66
C ARG A 314 1.64 9.90 -21.65
N TYR A 315 0.80 9.07 -22.27
CA TYR A 315 1.17 8.09 -23.27
C TYR A 315 0.23 8.22 -24.49
N PRO A 316 0.34 9.32 -25.28
CA PRO A 316 -0.51 9.52 -26.44
C PRO A 316 -0.40 8.33 -27.38
N ASN A 317 -1.50 8.03 -28.11
CA ASN A 317 -1.51 7.06 -29.19
C ASN A 317 -0.62 7.57 -30.35
N ASP A 318 0.68 7.59 -30.12
CA ASP A 318 1.66 7.94 -31.13
C ASP A 318 1.87 6.72 -32.00
N ASP A 319 1.45 6.80 -33.26
CA ASP A 319 1.58 5.73 -34.26
C ASP A 319 3.02 5.50 -34.74
N ALA A 320 4.00 6.10 -34.09
CA ALA A 320 5.41 5.88 -34.36
C ALA A 320 5.80 4.43 -34.04
N ARG A 321 5.47 3.55 -34.96
CA ARG A 321 5.88 2.12 -34.97
C ARG A 321 7.28 1.94 -35.53
N ASP A 322 8.16 2.92 -35.37
CA ASP A 322 9.52 2.86 -35.85
C ASP A 322 10.26 1.71 -35.15
N GLY A 323 10.70 0.71 -35.95
CA GLY A 323 11.59 -0.34 -35.49
C GLY A 323 10.92 -1.63 -35.00
N TYR A 324 9.64 -1.89 -35.30
CA TYR A 324 9.07 -3.20 -34.98
C TYR A 324 9.25 -4.21 -36.12
N ARG A 325 9.44 -5.48 -35.74
CA ARG A 325 9.48 -6.62 -36.67
C ARG A 325 8.28 -7.50 -36.40
N LYS A 326 7.48 -7.75 -37.48
CA LYS A 326 6.33 -8.65 -37.42
C LYS A 326 6.74 -10.03 -37.91
N GLU A 327 6.32 -11.07 -37.18
CA GLU A 327 6.55 -12.45 -37.59
C GLU A 327 5.37 -13.39 -37.22
N PRO A 328 5.14 -14.47 -38.00
CA PRO A 328 4.10 -15.43 -37.69
C PRO A 328 4.48 -16.27 -36.46
N VAL A 329 3.48 -16.64 -35.66
CA VAL A 329 3.65 -17.57 -34.52
C VAL A 329 3.89 -19.00 -35.02
N TRP A 330 3.25 -19.38 -36.11
CA TRP A 330 3.28 -20.71 -36.68
C TRP A 330 3.85 -20.69 -38.10
N PRO A 331 4.54 -21.76 -38.52
CA PRO A 331 4.87 -21.94 -39.93
C PRO A 331 3.60 -21.97 -40.80
N GLU A 332 3.72 -21.54 -42.03
CA GLU A 332 2.62 -21.56 -42.98
C GLU A 332 1.98 -22.95 -43.09
N GLY A 333 0.67 -23.02 -43.06
CA GLY A 333 -0.09 -24.26 -43.13
C GLY A 333 0.02 -25.20 -41.91
N ARG A 334 0.71 -24.79 -40.84
CA ARG A 334 0.95 -25.61 -39.64
C ARG A 334 0.23 -25.15 -38.38
N ILE A 335 -0.82 -24.31 -38.51
CA ILE A 335 -1.60 -23.81 -37.36
C ILE A 335 -2.56 -24.90 -36.89
N PRO A 336 -2.38 -25.49 -35.68
CA PRO A 336 -3.28 -26.52 -35.20
C PRO A 336 -4.68 -25.98 -34.95
N ASP A 337 -5.72 -26.74 -35.21
CA ASP A 337 -7.12 -26.41 -34.98
C ASP A 337 -7.57 -25.03 -35.55
N LEU A 338 -6.91 -24.56 -36.63
CA LEU A 338 -7.27 -23.31 -37.29
C LEU A 338 -8.68 -23.39 -37.88
N GLN A 339 -9.53 -22.41 -37.53
CA GLN A 339 -10.86 -22.26 -38.08
C GLN A 339 -10.92 -21.05 -39.04
N THR A 340 -11.75 -21.15 -40.05
CA THR A 340 -11.85 -20.16 -41.14
C THR A 340 -12.27 -18.77 -40.65
N ASN A 341 -12.93 -18.69 -39.51
CA ASN A 341 -13.34 -17.44 -38.89
C ASN A 341 -12.29 -16.79 -37.93
N GLN A 342 -11.13 -17.47 -37.78
CA GLN A 342 -10.07 -17.01 -36.89
C GLN A 342 -8.98 -16.23 -37.62
N CYS A 343 -8.40 -15.22 -36.98
CA CYS A 343 -7.24 -14.51 -37.50
C CYS A 343 -5.97 -15.39 -37.43
N VAL A 344 -5.01 -15.13 -38.30
CA VAL A 344 -3.67 -15.75 -38.22
C VAL A 344 -2.88 -15.06 -37.08
N PRO A 345 -2.34 -15.82 -36.11
CA PRO A 345 -1.60 -15.24 -35.00
C PRO A 345 -0.20 -14.78 -35.42
N TYR A 346 0.23 -13.66 -34.85
CA TYR A 346 1.56 -13.09 -35.10
C TYR A 346 2.14 -12.40 -33.88
N LEU A 347 3.46 -12.18 -33.92
CA LEU A 347 4.22 -11.39 -32.94
C LEU A 347 4.71 -10.09 -33.57
N GLU A 348 4.81 -9.06 -32.77
CA GLU A 348 5.48 -7.80 -33.12
C GLU A 348 6.56 -7.50 -32.07
N TRP A 349 7.81 -7.39 -32.53
CA TRP A 349 8.95 -7.08 -31.69
C TRP A 349 9.20 -5.58 -31.64
N HIS A 350 9.26 -5.02 -30.46
CA HIS A 350 9.50 -3.62 -30.20
C HIS A 350 10.80 -3.46 -29.41
N MET A 351 11.83 -3.00 -30.09
CA MET A 351 13.14 -2.79 -29.49
C MET A 351 13.21 -1.40 -28.83
N PRO A 352 13.74 -1.28 -27.61
CA PRO A 352 13.95 0.02 -26.98
C PRO A 352 15.06 0.79 -27.71
N LYS A 353 14.96 2.14 -27.75
CA LYS A 353 16.02 3.01 -28.31
C LYS A 353 17.35 2.79 -27.59
N THR A 354 17.30 2.62 -26.27
CA THR A 354 18.45 2.30 -25.43
C THR A 354 18.11 1.10 -24.58
N ARG A 355 18.82 0.00 -24.75
CA ARG A 355 18.58 -1.22 -23.98
C ARG A 355 19.31 -1.15 -22.63
N THR A 356 18.57 -1.33 -21.54
CA THR A 356 19.10 -1.38 -20.16
C THR A 356 19.05 -2.77 -19.56
N THR A 357 18.31 -3.70 -20.18
CA THR A 357 18.15 -5.08 -19.72
C THR A 357 18.13 -6.07 -20.91
N LYS A 358 18.51 -7.31 -20.66
CA LYS A 358 18.36 -8.42 -21.61
C LYS A 358 17.01 -9.15 -21.48
N ALA A 359 16.15 -8.72 -20.55
CA ALA A 359 14.83 -9.32 -20.36
C ALA A 359 13.87 -8.97 -21.53
N ILE A 360 12.90 -9.85 -21.73
CA ILE A 360 11.86 -9.72 -22.75
C ILE A 360 10.50 -9.79 -22.03
N GLN A 361 9.59 -8.87 -22.38
CA GLN A 361 8.22 -8.93 -21.92
C GLN A 361 7.29 -9.23 -23.09
N ILE A 362 6.51 -10.32 -23.00
CA ILE A 362 5.43 -10.60 -23.94
C ILE A 362 4.14 -9.95 -23.40
N ILE A 363 3.46 -9.19 -24.24
CA ILE A 363 2.19 -8.51 -23.90
C ILE A 363 1.10 -8.96 -24.87
N TYR A 364 -0.05 -9.28 -24.34
CA TYR A 364 -1.25 -9.58 -25.12
C TYR A 364 -2.48 -8.99 -24.45
N SER A 365 -3.41 -8.46 -25.27
CA SER A 365 -4.61 -7.83 -24.77
C SER A 365 -5.67 -8.83 -24.30
N GLY A 366 -6.57 -8.37 -23.43
CA GLY A 366 -7.80 -9.06 -23.11
C GLY A 366 -8.77 -9.14 -24.28
N GLY A 367 -10.07 -9.38 -24.02
CA GLY A 367 -11.15 -9.40 -25.02
C GLY A 367 -11.96 -10.69 -25.01
N SER A 368 -11.97 -11.44 -23.91
CA SER A 368 -12.78 -12.66 -23.70
C SER A 368 -12.61 -13.72 -24.80
N TYR A 369 -11.48 -13.73 -25.48
CA TYR A 369 -11.17 -14.53 -26.67
C TYR A 369 -12.07 -14.22 -27.89
N MET A 370 -12.79 -13.12 -27.88
CA MET A 370 -13.62 -12.67 -29.01
C MET A 370 -12.87 -11.73 -29.95
N GLY A 371 -11.97 -10.95 -29.41
CA GLY A 371 -11.07 -10.05 -30.12
C GLY A 371 -9.85 -9.75 -29.29
N ASN A 372 -8.78 -9.27 -29.93
CA ASN A 372 -7.63 -8.67 -29.28
C ASN A 372 -6.96 -7.65 -30.19
N SER A 373 -6.22 -6.72 -29.63
CA SER A 373 -5.46 -5.73 -30.39
C SER A 373 -4.08 -5.56 -29.78
N PRO A 374 -3.00 -5.81 -30.53
CA PRO A 374 -1.63 -5.56 -30.07
C PRO A 374 -1.33 -4.07 -29.87
N ASP A 375 -2.20 -3.16 -30.36
CA ASP A 375 -2.12 -1.71 -30.19
C ASP A 375 -3.28 -1.16 -29.38
N GLY A 376 -4.04 -1.99 -28.68
CA GLY A 376 -5.15 -1.56 -27.83
C GLY A 376 -4.68 -0.71 -26.65
N PHE A 377 -5.64 0.02 -26.05
CA PHE A 377 -5.40 0.91 -24.90
C PHE A 377 -4.75 0.23 -23.69
N GLU A 378 -4.85 -1.10 -23.58
CA GLU A 378 -4.18 -1.88 -22.54
C GLU A 378 -2.70 -2.18 -22.89
N VAL A 379 -2.39 -2.38 -24.18
CA VAL A 379 -1.10 -2.87 -24.66
C VAL A 379 -0.15 -1.72 -24.99
N ALA A 380 -0.62 -0.72 -25.73
CA ALA A 380 0.23 0.34 -26.26
C ALA A 380 0.91 1.18 -25.15
N PRO A 381 0.23 1.64 -24.09
CA PRO A 381 0.86 2.37 -22.99
C PRO A 381 1.88 1.51 -22.23
N THR A 382 1.53 0.26 -21.93
CA THR A 382 2.43 -0.68 -21.23
C THR A 382 3.68 -0.95 -22.05
N ARG A 383 3.55 -1.20 -23.35
CA ARG A 383 4.66 -1.36 -24.28
C ARG A 383 5.61 -0.18 -24.29
N ARG A 384 5.07 1.04 -24.40
CA ARG A 384 5.88 2.27 -24.41
C ARG A 384 6.63 2.45 -23.10
N PHE A 385 5.93 2.34 -21.98
CA PHE A 385 6.55 2.43 -20.66
C PHE A 385 7.74 1.47 -20.50
N LEU A 386 7.56 0.20 -20.88
CA LEU A 386 8.64 -0.79 -20.78
C LEU A 386 9.79 -0.52 -21.76
N ASN A 387 9.50 -0.09 -22.99
CA ASN A 387 10.53 0.32 -23.94
C ASN A 387 11.32 1.54 -23.47
N GLU A 388 10.67 2.54 -22.86
CA GLU A 388 11.34 3.71 -22.27
C GLU A 388 12.27 3.30 -21.11
N LYS A 389 11.92 2.24 -20.37
CA LYS A 389 12.78 1.63 -19.33
C LYS A 389 13.89 0.75 -19.92
N GLY A 390 14.02 0.65 -21.24
CA GLY A 390 15.06 -0.10 -21.92
C GLY A 390 14.81 -1.61 -22.03
N MET A 391 13.57 -2.06 -21.84
CA MET A 391 13.17 -3.44 -21.98
C MET A 391 12.65 -3.74 -23.39
N THR A 392 13.05 -4.89 -23.97
CA THR A 392 12.45 -5.39 -25.22
C THR A 392 11.04 -5.91 -24.95
N VAL A 393 10.09 -5.49 -25.77
CA VAL A 393 8.70 -5.91 -25.68
C VAL A 393 8.28 -6.65 -26.93
N VAL A 394 7.52 -7.72 -26.76
CA VAL A 394 6.88 -8.47 -27.85
C VAL A 394 5.38 -8.40 -27.65
N THR A 395 4.65 -7.74 -28.55
CA THR A 395 3.19 -7.78 -28.53
C THR A 395 2.68 -8.94 -29.36
N MET A 396 1.55 -9.50 -28.96
CA MET A 396 1.01 -10.69 -29.60
C MET A 396 -0.45 -10.53 -30.02
N LYS A 397 -0.73 -10.86 -31.27
CA LYS A 397 -2.05 -11.16 -31.78
C LYS A 397 -2.25 -12.68 -31.73
N TYR A 398 -3.10 -13.16 -30.84
CA TYR A 398 -3.50 -14.56 -30.79
C TYR A 398 -4.80 -14.78 -31.56
N ARG A 399 -5.15 -16.04 -31.88
CA ARG A 399 -6.35 -16.37 -32.65
C ARG A 399 -7.64 -15.95 -31.95
N THR A 400 -8.41 -15.14 -32.62
CA THR A 400 -9.76 -14.70 -32.23
C THR A 400 -10.66 -14.73 -33.48
N PRO A 401 -11.97 -14.93 -33.34
CA PRO A 401 -12.72 -15.20 -32.11
C PRO A 401 -12.42 -16.59 -31.53
N ARG A 402 -12.97 -16.88 -30.33
CA ARG A 402 -12.86 -18.18 -29.68
C ARG A 402 -13.29 -19.32 -30.62
N PRO A 403 -12.71 -20.54 -30.51
CA PRO A 403 -13.03 -21.64 -31.38
C PRO A 403 -14.49 -22.08 -31.19
N LEU A 404 -15.07 -22.62 -32.27
CA LEU A 404 -16.36 -23.29 -32.32
C LEU A 404 -16.17 -24.82 -32.25
N GLY A 405 -17.25 -25.59 -32.22
CA GLY A 405 -17.20 -27.03 -32.40
C GLY A 405 -16.72 -27.85 -31.18
N GLY A 406 -17.01 -27.39 -29.97
CA GLY A 406 -16.77 -28.14 -28.73
C GLY A 406 -15.39 -27.97 -28.11
N LEU A 407 -14.47 -27.24 -28.73
CA LEU A 407 -13.22 -26.83 -28.08
C LEU A 407 -13.45 -25.82 -26.98
N ALA A 408 -12.70 -25.92 -25.88
CA ALA A 408 -12.75 -24.90 -24.83
C ALA A 408 -12.37 -23.52 -25.39
N LYS A 409 -13.05 -22.46 -24.91
CA LYS A 409 -12.92 -21.09 -25.45
C LYS A 409 -11.49 -20.54 -25.51
N HIS A 410 -10.59 -21.05 -24.67
CA HIS A 410 -9.19 -20.62 -24.58
C HIS A 410 -8.22 -21.50 -25.40
N THR A 411 -8.66 -22.64 -25.96
CA THR A 411 -7.77 -23.67 -26.53
C THR A 411 -6.83 -23.10 -27.60
N THR A 412 -7.37 -22.42 -28.62
CA THR A 412 -6.56 -21.92 -29.73
C THR A 412 -5.62 -20.79 -29.29
N ALA A 413 -6.10 -19.89 -28.41
CA ALA A 413 -5.26 -18.84 -27.84
C ALA A 413 -4.15 -19.40 -26.95
N TRP A 414 -4.43 -20.45 -26.18
CA TRP A 414 -3.43 -21.13 -25.35
C TRP A 414 -2.33 -21.79 -26.17
N GLN A 415 -2.69 -22.46 -27.28
CA GLN A 415 -1.72 -23.02 -28.22
C GLN A 415 -0.80 -21.95 -28.80
N ASP A 416 -1.38 -20.80 -29.20
CA ASP A 416 -0.61 -19.67 -29.75
C ASP A 416 0.34 -19.07 -28.72
N LEU A 417 -0.10 -18.87 -27.47
CA LEU A 417 0.74 -18.34 -26.40
C LEU A 417 1.91 -19.27 -26.08
N GLN A 418 1.69 -20.58 -25.96
CA GLN A 418 2.77 -21.54 -25.75
C GLN A 418 3.78 -21.54 -26.90
N ARG A 419 3.30 -21.41 -28.12
CA ARG A 419 4.17 -21.34 -29.30
C ARG A 419 4.92 -20.01 -29.33
N ALA A 420 4.26 -18.89 -29.02
CA ALA A 420 4.88 -17.58 -28.95
C ALA A 420 6.09 -17.56 -28.01
N VAL A 421 5.96 -18.08 -26.81
CA VAL A 421 7.09 -18.19 -25.84
C VAL A 421 8.25 -18.98 -26.45
N ARG A 422 7.99 -20.09 -27.16
CA ARG A 422 9.04 -20.89 -27.81
C ARG A 422 9.71 -20.12 -28.94
N VAL A 423 8.94 -19.38 -29.75
CA VAL A 423 9.49 -18.54 -30.83
C VAL A 423 10.37 -17.44 -30.26
N VAL A 424 9.87 -16.70 -29.26
CA VAL A 424 10.63 -15.64 -28.60
C VAL A 424 11.92 -16.19 -28.00
N ARG A 425 11.85 -17.32 -27.28
CA ARG A 425 13.03 -17.94 -26.66
C ARG A 425 14.07 -18.36 -27.71
N SER A 426 13.64 -18.96 -28.82
CA SER A 426 14.56 -19.39 -29.86
C SER A 426 15.33 -18.28 -30.59
N GLN A 427 14.78 -17.06 -30.56
CA GLN A 427 15.38 -15.89 -31.20
C GLN A 427 16.14 -14.98 -30.23
N ALA A 428 15.91 -15.11 -28.93
CA ALA A 428 16.45 -14.20 -27.92
C ALA A 428 17.97 -14.04 -28.02
N ALA A 429 18.71 -15.14 -28.06
CA ALA A 429 20.18 -15.11 -28.12
C ALA A 429 20.71 -14.39 -29.37
N ALA A 430 20.12 -14.60 -30.53
CA ALA A 430 20.52 -13.95 -31.78
C ALA A 430 20.28 -12.41 -31.75
N LEU A 431 19.35 -11.97 -30.92
CA LEU A 431 19.04 -10.56 -30.68
C LEU A 431 19.81 -9.95 -29.48
N GLY A 432 20.75 -10.71 -28.90
CA GLY A 432 21.51 -10.30 -27.71
C GLY A 432 20.67 -10.18 -26.44
N LEU A 433 19.56 -10.95 -26.37
CA LEU A 433 18.64 -11.03 -25.24
C LEU A 433 18.84 -12.35 -24.48
N ASP A 434 18.29 -12.45 -23.29
CA ASP A 434 18.40 -13.63 -22.43
C ASP A 434 17.16 -14.53 -22.61
N PRO A 435 17.33 -15.78 -23.13
CA PRO A 435 16.22 -16.72 -23.35
C PRO A 435 15.56 -17.19 -22.05
N ASP A 436 16.20 -17.02 -20.89
CA ASP A 436 15.68 -17.43 -19.60
C ASP A 436 14.99 -16.29 -18.84
N ARG A 437 15.00 -15.07 -19.39
CA ARG A 437 14.37 -13.88 -18.83
C ARG A 437 13.22 -13.39 -19.71
N ILE A 438 12.22 -14.25 -19.89
CA ILE A 438 10.99 -13.97 -20.65
C ILE A 438 9.81 -13.95 -19.66
N GLY A 439 9.16 -12.80 -19.56
CA GLY A 439 7.95 -12.59 -18.77
C GLY A 439 6.71 -12.36 -19.63
#